data_85e331f073deca3707e2540f5fddd8d1
#
_entry.id   85e331f073deca3707e2540f5fddd8d1
#
_cell.length_a   1.000
_cell.length_b   1.000
_cell.length_c   1.000
_cell.angle_alpha   90.00
_cell.angle_beta   90.00
_cell.angle_gamma   90.00
#
_symmetry.space_group_name_H-M   'P 1'
#
loop_
_entity.id
_entity.type
_entity.pdbx_description
1 polymer ?
#
loop_
_entity_poly.entity_id
_entity_poly.type
_entity_poly.pdbx_seq_one_letter_code
_entity_poly.pdbx_strand_id
1 'polypeptide(L)'
;MSGIVCAIRGGPASQPTIAQAVTLAQKNGLPLHFLYVVNLDFLSRVGSSRVHTISEEMHQMGEFILLTAQATATAQGVTAQGAVRHGNVGDEIIGLCRELDAAYVILGQPQVQGKANIFTKNLLKKFSERIERETGAKVFFAEGSGM
;
A
#
# COMPACT_ATOMS: atom_id res chain seq x y z
N MET A 1 -6.07 19.34 -1.23
CA MET A 1 -4.62 19.24 -1.20
C MET A 1 -4.15 17.84 -1.51
N SER A 2 -3.23 17.76 -2.42
CA SER A 2 -2.72 16.47 -2.84
C SER A 2 -1.87 15.81 -1.77
N GLY A 3 -1.86 14.49 -1.78
CA GLY A 3 -1.02 13.69 -0.90
C GLY A 3 -0.49 12.50 -1.66
N ILE A 4 0.23 11.65 -0.95
CA ILE A 4 0.78 10.42 -1.52
C ILE A 4 0.20 9.25 -0.74
N VAL A 5 -0.32 8.26 -1.46
CA VAL A 5 -0.78 7.01 -0.84
C VAL A 5 0.27 5.94 -1.07
N CYS A 6 0.69 5.29 0.01
CA CYS A 6 1.67 4.22 -0.03
C CYS A 6 1.03 2.97 0.59
N ALA A 7 0.71 1.99 -0.24
CA ALA A 7 0.11 0.75 0.23
C ALA A 7 1.21 -0.23 0.61
N ILE A 8 1.18 -0.74 1.84
CA ILE A 8 2.23 -1.61 2.37
C ILE A 8 1.63 -2.88 2.98
N ARG A 9 2.43 -3.92 3.04
CA ARG A 9 2.03 -5.21 3.62
C ARG A 9 2.81 -5.54 4.90
N GLY A 10 3.87 -4.78 5.17
CA GLY A 10 4.74 -5.06 6.29
C GLY A 10 5.87 -6.02 5.93
N GLY A 11 6.77 -6.22 6.89
CA GLY A 11 7.93 -7.06 6.70
C GLY A 11 9.07 -6.37 5.97
N PRO A 12 10.20 -7.07 5.81
CA PRO A 12 11.38 -6.46 5.18
C PRO A 12 11.16 -6.00 3.74
N ALA A 13 10.26 -6.68 3.02
CA ALA A 13 9.97 -6.33 1.63
C ALA A 13 9.32 -4.95 1.49
N SER A 14 8.73 -4.43 2.56
CA SER A 14 8.11 -3.11 2.53
C SER A 14 9.10 -1.97 2.72
N GLN A 15 10.30 -2.24 3.19
CA GLN A 15 11.28 -1.18 3.48
C GLN A 15 11.64 -0.35 2.26
N PRO A 16 11.93 -0.93 1.09
CA PRO A 16 12.20 -0.13 -0.09
C PRO A 16 11.00 0.73 -0.50
N THR A 17 9.79 0.19 -0.36
CA THR A 17 8.57 0.91 -0.69
C THR A 17 8.41 2.14 0.21
N ILE A 18 8.61 1.95 1.51
CA ILE A 18 8.53 3.04 2.47
C ILE A 18 9.60 4.10 2.18
N ALA A 19 10.82 3.67 1.93
CA ALA A 19 11.92 4.59 1.65
C ALA A 19 11.65 5.44 0.41
N GLN A 20 11.14 4.84 -0.65
CA GLN A 20 10.82 5.59 -1.86
C GLN A 20 9.65 6.54 -1.65
N ALA A 21 8.66 6.13 -0.86
CA ALA A 21 7.54 7.00 -0.54
C ALA A 21 8.00 8.22 0.24
N VAL A 22 8.88 8.03 1.20
CA VAL A 22 9.42 9.12 2.00
C VAL A 22 10.21 10.09 1.10
N THR A 23 11.05 9.56 0.24
CA THR A 23 11.82 10.37 -0.70
C THR A 23 10.91 11.20 -1.61
N LEU A 24 9.87 10.56 -2.15
CA LEU A 24 8.94 11.26 -3.01
C LEU A 24 8.18 12.37 -2.26
N ALA A 25 7.79 12.09 -1.02
CA ALA A 25 7.10 13.07 -0.19
C ALA A 25 8.00 14.27 0.11
N GLN A 26 9.27 14.03 0.45
CA GLN A 26 10.22 15.09 0.69
C GLN A 26 10.43 15.94 -0.55
N LYS A 27 10.57 15.29 -1.68
CA LYS A 27 10.86 15.99 -2.93
C LYS A 27 9.71 16.88 -3.38
N ASN A 28 8.49 16.48 -3.09
CA ASN A 28 7.31 17.20 -3.54
C ASN A 28 6.62 18.01 -2.43
N GLY A 29 7.10 17.92 -1.21
CA GLY A 29 6.50 18.63 -0.10
C GLY A 29 5.07 18.19 0.19
N LEU A 30 4.76 16.92 0.01
CA LEU A 30 3.42 16.40 0.18
C LEU A 30 3.32 15.50 1.42
N PRO A 31 2.15 15.46 2.06
CA PRO A 31 1.94 14.51 3.15
C PRO A 31 1.87 13.08 2.63
N LEU A 32 2.24 12.14 3.48
CA LEU A 32 2.29 10.74 3.13
C LEU A 32 1.23 9.98 3.92
N HIS A 33 0.49 9.13 3.22
CA HIS A 33 -0.55 8.31 3.83
C HIS A 33 -0.24 6.85 3.55
N PHE A 34 0.10 6.12 4.61
CA PHE A 34 0.33 4.69 4.51
C PHE A 34 -1.01 3.96 4.61
N LEU A 35 -1.17 2.94 3.80
CA LEU A 35 -2.41 2.16 3.76
C LEU A 35 -2.08 0.68 3.92
N TYR A 36 -2.80 0.03 4.82
CA TYR A 36 -2.76 -1.42 4.98
C TYR A 36 -4.16 -1.95 4.73
N VAL A 37 -4.31 -2.83 3.76
CA VAL A 37 -5.62 -3.37 3.41
C VAL A 37 -5.73 -4.80 3.90
N VAL A 38 -6.75 -5.06 4.70
CA VAL A 38 -7.09 -6.42 5.14
C VAL A 38 -8.06 -6.99 4.11
N ASN A 39 -7.56 -7.94 3.31
CA ASN A 39 -8.37 -8.62 2.31
C ASN A 39 -8.54 -10.07 2.72
N LEU A 40 -9.76 -10.45 3.01
CA LEU A 40 -10.07 -11.79 3.54
C LEU A 40 -10.73 -12.70 2.51
N ASP A 41 -10.65 -12.36 1.23
CA ASP A 41 -11.27 -13.16 0.18
C ASP A 41 -10.78 -14.62 0.21
N PHE A 42 -9.51 -14.83 0.61
CA PHE A 42 -8.96 -16.17 0.70
C PHE A 42 -9.60 -17.00 1.81
N LEU A 43 -10.40 -16.38 2.69
CA LEU A 43 -11.04 -17.07 3.81
C LEU A 43 -12.50 -17.41 3.54
N SER A 44 -12.93 -17.34 2.30
CA SER A 44 -14.34 -17.58 1.96
C SER A 44 -14.88 -18.92 2.42
N ARG A 45 -14.00 -19.91 2.64
CA ARG A 45 -14.40 -21.24 3.09
C ARG A 45 -14.24 -21.48 4.59
N VAL A 46 -13.85 -20.46 5.32
CA VAL A 46 -13.63 -20.55 6.77
C VAL A 46 -14.89 -20.15 7.50
N GLY A 47 -15.16 -20.77 8.64
CA GLY A 47 -16.33 -20.42 9.45
C GLY A 47 -16.29 -18.98 9.93
N SER A 48 -17.47 -18.37 10.08
CA SER A 48 -17.60 -16.95 10.38
C SER A 48 -16.85 -16.50 11.65
N SER A 49 -16.84 -17.35 12.69
CA SER A 49 -16.16 -17.00 13.93
C SER A 49 -14.65 -16.88 13.75
N ARG A 50 -14.09 -17.77 12.94
CA ARG A 50 -12.66 -17.71 12.64
C ARG A 50 -12.32 -16.52 11.78
N VAL A 51 -13.17 -16.19 10.82
CA VAL A 51 -12.98 -15.04 9.96
C VAL A 51 -12.90 -13.77 10.81
N HIS A 52 -13.80 -13.63 11.78
CA HIS A 52 -13.80 -12.47 12.65
C HIS A 52 -12.50 -12.35 13.44
N THR A 53 -12.04 -13.45 14.03
CA THR A 53 -10.80 -13.45 14.82
C THR A 53 -9.60 -13.11 13.95
N ILE A 54 -9.51 -13.72 12.76
CA ILE A 54 -8.41 -13.45 11.84
C ILE A 54 -8.43 -12.01 11.38
N SER A 55 -9.63 -11.49 11.10
CA SER A 55 -9.78 -10.10 10.68
C SER A 55 -9.26 -9.14 11.75
N GLU A 56 -9.61 -9.39 13.02
CA GLU A 56 -9.13 -8.55 14.11
C GLU A 56 -7.62 -8.62 14.26
N GLU A 57 -7.06 -9.81 14.17
CA GLU A 57 -5.61 -9.98 14.30
C GLU A 57 -4.88 -9.28 13.16
N MET A 58 -5.39 -9.38 11.93
CA MET A 58 -4.78 -8.70 10.81
C MET A 58 -4.91 -7.19 10.93
N HIS A 59 -6.04 -6.71 11.47
CA HIS A 59 -6.23 -5.29 11.71
C HIS A 59 -5.19 -4.76 12.70
N GLN A 60 -5.00 -5.46 13.82
CA GLN A 60 -4.02 -5.06 14.83
C GLN A 60 -2.60 -5.11 14.29
N MET A 61 -2.29 -6.14 13.50
CA MET A 61 -0.98 -6.22 12.85
C MET A 61 -0.79 -5.04 11.91
N GLY A 62 -1.82 -4.70 11.16
CA GLY A 62 -1.78 -3.55 10.25
C GLY A 62 -1.52 -2.25 10.99
N GLU A 63 -2.16 -2.05 12.12
CA GLU A 63 -1.94 -0.85 12.92
C GLU A 63 -0.49 -0.75 13.37
N PHE A 64 0.10 -1.87 13.80
CA PHE A 64 1.50 -1.88 14.21
C PHE A 64 2.42 -1.59 13.03
N ILE A 65 2.16 -2.21 11.88
CA ILE A 65 2.94 -1.97 10.67
C ILE A 65 2.88 -0.50 10.26
N LEU A 66 1.70 0.09 10.34
CA LEU A 66 1.52 1.50 9.98
C LEU A 66 2.25 2.43 10.94
N LEU A 67 2.24 2.12 12.23
CA LEU A 67 2.97 2.94 13.22
C LEU A 67 4.47 2.91 12.92
N THR A 68 5.00 1.75 12.56
CA THR A 68 6.41 1.63 12.22
C THR A 68 6.74 2.45 10.98
N ALA A 69 5.89 2.39 9.95
CA ALA A 69 6.10 3.16 8.74
C ALA A 69 6.01 4.66 9.01
N GLN A 70 5.05 5.08 9.82
CA GLN A 70 4.89 6.48 10.19
C GLN A 70 6.11 6.99 10.94
N ALA A 71 6.66 6.18 11.85
CA ALA A 71 7.85 6.55 12.60
C ALA A 71 9.03 6.76 11.66
N THR A 72 9.18 5.90 10.66
CA THR A 72 10.23 6.06 9.66
C THR A 72 10.11 7.38 8.92
N ALA A 73 8.89 7.71 8.48
CA ALA A 73 8.65 8.95 7.75
C ALA A 73 8.87 10.17 8.64
N THR A 74 8.37 10.13 9.86
CA THR A 74 8.51 11.24 10.80
C THR A 74 9.99 11.52 11.11
N ALA A 75 10.78 10.47 11.25
CA ALA A 75 12.22 10.61 11.49
C ALA A 75 12.92 11.32 10.33
N GLN A 76 12.33 11.29 9.15
CA GLN A 76 12.87 11.98 7.97
C GLN A 76 12.20 13.33 7.73
N GLY A 77 11.41 13.80 8.67
CA GLY A 77 10.75 15.09 8.56
C GLY A 77 9.51 15.11 7.67
N VAL A 78 8.94 13.96 7.39
CA VAL A 78 7.74 13.85 6.55
C VAL A 78 6.50 13.65 7.41
N THR A 79 5.47 14.45 7.14
CA THR A 79 4.19 14.27 7.79
C THR A 79 3.53 12.99 7.26
N ALA A 80 3.19 12.08 8.17
CA ALA A 80 2.65 10.80 7.76
C ALA A 80 1.49 10.37 8.63
N GLN A 81 0.52 9.74 8.00
CA GLN A 81 -0.63 9.13 8.67
C GLN A 81 -0.79 7.71 8.16
N GLY A 82 -1.59 6.93 8.84
CA GLY A 82 -1.84 5.55 8.45
C GLY A 82 -3.31 5.21 8.57
N ALA A 83 -3.76 4.30 7.73
CA ALA A 83 -5.13 3.80 7.76
C ALA A 83 -5.15 2.31 7.47
N VAL A 84 -5.91 1.57 8.28
CA VAL A 84 -6.22 0.17 7.99
C VAL A 84 -7.60 0.16 7.36
N ARG A 85 -7.72 -0.48 6.22
CA ARG A 85 -9.00 -0.64 5.55
C ARG A 85 -9.25 -2.12 5.26
N HIS A 86 -10.50 -2.47 5.15
CA HIS A 86 -10.92 -3.85 4.90
C HIS A 86 -11.63 -3.91 3.56
N GLY A 87 -11.22 -4.85 2.72
CA GLY A 87 -11.86 -5.03 1.43
C GLY A 87 -10.89 -5.40 0.33
N ASN A 88 -11.24 -5.06 -0.88
CA ASN A 88 -10.42 -5.30 -2.05
C ASN A 88 -9.30 -4.26 -2.12
N VAL A 89 -8.08 -4.73 -2.34
CA VAL A 89 -6.91 -3.84 -2.31
C VAL A 89 -7.04 -2.69 -3.30
N GLY A 90 -7.40 -3.01 -4.54
CA GLY A 90 -7.53 -1.97 -5.56
C GLY A 90 -8.61 -0.96 -5.23
N ASP A 91 -9.77 -1.45 -4.79
CA ASP A 91 -10.89 -0.57 -4.46
C ASP A 91 -10.55 0.35 -3.28
N GLU A 92 -9.84 -0.18 -2.28
CA GLU A 92 -9.49 0.62 -1.10
C GLU A 92 -8.43 1.67 -1.43
N ILE A 93 -7.47 1.32 -2.29
CA ILE A 93 -6.47 2.29 -2.75
C ILE A 93 -7.17 3.42 -3.50
N ILE A 94 -8.06 3.07 -4.41
CA ILE A 94 -8.80 4.06 -5.20
C ILE A 94 -9.65 4.94 -4.29
N GLY A 95 -10.35 4.32 -3.33
CA GLY A 95 -11.17 5.07 -2.39
C GLY A 95 -10.37 6.09 -1.59
N LEU A 96 -9.23 5.66 -1.05
CA LEU A 96 -8.40 6.57 -0.28
C LEU A 96 -7.83 7.68 -1.15
N CYS A 97 -7.39 7.36 -2.36
CA CYS A 97 -6.88 8.37 -3.29
C CYS A 97 -7.92 9.44 -3.59
N ARG A 98 -9.17 9.04 -3.77
CA ARG A 98 -10.24 9.99 -4.04
C ARG A 98 -10.54 10.86 -2.82
N GLU A 99 -10.53 10.28 -1.63
CA GLU A 99 -10.75 11.03 -0.40
C GLU A 99 -9.69 12.10 -0.18
N LEU A 100 -8.45 11.78 -0.52
CA LEU A 100 -7.31 12.66 -0.28
C LEU A 100 -6.94 13.51 -1.49
N ASP A 101 -7.56 13.27 -2.63
CA ASP A 101 -7.13 13.87 -3.88
C ASP A 101 -5.63 13.63 -4.09
N ALA A 102 -5.23 12.37 -3.99
CA ALA A 102 -3.82 11.99 -4.01
C ALA A 102 -3.19 12.27 -5.37
N ALA A 103 -1.96 12.76 -5.33
CA ALA A 103 -1.19 13.01 -6.55
C ALA A 103 -0.43 11.76 -6.99
N TYR A 104 0.00 10.94 -6.04
CA TYR A 104 0.83 9.76 -6.31
C TYR A 104 0.40 8.57 -5.48
N VAL A 105 0.60 7.39 -6.05
CA VAL A 105 0.44 6.13 -5.32
C VAL A 105 1.73 5.35 -5.47
N ILE A 106 2.24 4.84 -4.37
CA ILE A 106 3.43 3.97 -4.38
C ILE A 106 3.05 2.59 -3.92
N LEU A 107 3.41 1.60 -4.71
CA LEU A 107 3.13 0.19 -4.44
C LEU A 107 4.43 -0.60 -4.45
N GLY A 108 4.51 -1.60 -3.59
CA GLY A 108 5.62 -2.54 -3.66
C GLY A 108 5.40 -3.53 -4.79
N GLN A 109 6.47 -3.96 -5.41
CA GLN A 109 6.38 -5.02 -6.41
C GLN A 109 6.23 -6.36 -5.71
N PRO A 110 5.36 -7.24 -6.22
CA PRO A 110 5.27 -8.58 -5.67
C PRO A 110 6.61 -9.28 -5.82
N GLN A 111 7.05 -9.91 -4.76
CA GLN A 111 8.25 -10.75 -4.85
C GLN A 111 7.83 -12.09 -5.38
N VAL A 112 8.18 -12.34 -6.62
CA VAL A 112 7.96 -13.64 -7.23
C VAL A 112 9.28 -14.37 -7.17
N GLN A 113 9.32 -15.45 -6.42
CA GLN A 113 10.51 -16.29 -6.42
C GLN A 113 10.67 -16.89 -7.82
N GLY A 114 11.82 -16.67 -8.42
CA GLY A 114 12.07 -17.13 -9.75
C GLY A 114 11.71 -16.10 -10.78
N LYS A 115 11.10 -16.53 -11.84
CA LYS A 115 10.87 -15.67 -12.99
C LYS A 115 9.61 -14.84 -12.81
N ALA A 116 9.75 -13.52 -12.86
CA ALA A 116 8.61 -12.66 -13.06
C ALA A 116 8.08 -12.98 -14.45
N ASN A 117 6.93 -13.62 -14.51
CA ASN A 117 6.39 -13.96 -15.81
C ASN A 117 5.64 -12.77 -16.40
N ILE A 118 5.41 -12.84 -17.70
CA ILE A 118 4.73 -11.79 -18.46
C ILE A 118 3.32 -11.55 -17.90
N PHE A 119 2.69 -12.62 -17.44
CA PHE A 119 1.34 -12.55 -16.90
C PHE A 119 1.26 -11.63 -15.67
N THR A 120 2.20 -11.79 -14.75
CA THR A 120 2.26 -10.95 -13.55
C THR A 120 2.51 -9.49 -13.93
N LYS A 121 3.43 -9.25 -14.87
CA LYS A 121 3.71 -7.88 -15.31
C LYS A 121 2.48 -7.24 -15.94
N ASN A 122 1.72 -8.00 -16.74
CA ASN A 122 0.52 -7.48 -17.35
C ASN A 122 -0.56 -7.15 -16.32
N LEU A 123 -0.68 -7.97 -15.28
CA LEU A 123 -1.63 -7.70 -14.21
C LEU A 123 -1.27 -6.43 -13.45
N LEU A 124 0.01 -6.23 -13.16
CA LEU A 124 0.47 -5.02 -12.49
C LEU A 124 0.23 -3.79 -13.34
N LYS A 125 0.48 -3.90 -14.64
CA LYS A 125 0.24 -2.80 -15.56
C LYS A 125 -1.24 -2.43 -15.59
N LYS A 126 -2.12 -3.42 -15.70
CA LYS A 126 -3.56 -3.17 -15.71
C LYS A 126 -4.03 -2.56 -14.40
N PHE A 127 -3.47 -3.03 -13.28
CA PHE A 127 -3.80 -2.53 -11.97
C PHE A 127 -3.43 -1.05 -11.83
N SER A 128 -2.21 -0.70 -12.23
CA SER A 128 -1.77 0.70 -12.17
C SER A 128 -2.57 1.59 -13.11
N GLU A 129 -2.87 1.10 -14.31
CA GLU A 129 -3.68 1.87 -15.26
C GLU A 129 -5.08 2.13 -14.72
N ARG A 130 -5.66 1.15 -14.03
CA ARG A 130 -6.97 1.34 -13.42
C ARG A 130 -6.94 2.43 -12.37
N ILE A 131 -5.93 2.40 -11.50
CA ILE A 131 -5.80 3.39 -10.44
C ILE A 131 -5.64 4.79 -11.05
N GLU A 132 -4.75 4.91 -12.04
CA GLU A 132 -4.50 6.21 -12.67
C GLU A 132 -5.75 6.74 -13.37
N ARG A 133 -6.48 5.87 -14.04
CA ARG A 133 -7.68 6.27 -14.75
C ARG A 133 -8.78 6.71 -13.80
N GLU A 134 -8.94 6.01 -12.68
CA GLU A 134 -10.05 6.29 -11.78
C GLU A 134 -9.75 7.37 -10.75
N THR A 135 -8.49 7.69 -10.50
CA THR A 135 -8.13 8.66 -9.47
C THR A 135 -7.38 9.87 -9.99
N GLY A 136 -6.75 9.76 -11.14
CA GLY A 136 -5.85 10.80 -11.64
C GLY A 136 -4.48 10.79 -10.99
N ALA A 137 -4.26 9.96 -9.98
CA ALA A 137 -2.96 9.85 -9.33
C ALA A 137 -2.01 9.05 -10.21
N LYS A 138 -0.73 9.36 -10.13
CA LYS A 138 0.31 8.64 -10.86
C LYS A 138 0.84 7.51 -9.99
N VAL A 139 0.92 6.29 -10.55
CA VAL A 139 1.33 5.11 -9.82
C VAL A 139 2.79 4.80 -10.07
N PHE A 140 3.53 4.57 -8.99
CA PHE A 140 4.92 4.12 -9.04
C PHE A 140 5.04 2.78 -8.32
N PHE A 141 5.84 1.88 -8.87
CA PHE A 141 6.20 0.65 -8.18
C PHE A 141 7.59 0.81 -7.60
N ALA A 142 7.72 0.51 -6.31
CA ALA A 142 9.02 0.56 -5.66
C ALA A 142 9.91 -0.53 -6.24
N GLU A 143 11.18 -0.20 -6.48
CA GLU A 143 12.14 -1.19 -6.93
C GLU A 143 12.34 -2.22 -5.83
N GLY A 144 12.37 -3.47 -6.24
CA GLY A 144 12.54 -4.54 -5.29
C GLY A 144 13.90 -4.51 -4.64
N SER A 145 13.94 -4.96 -3.40
CA SER A 145 15.19 -5.09 -2.65
C SER A 145 15.91 -6.37 -3.01
N GLY A 146 15.49 -7.04 -4.03
CA GLY A 146 15.97 -8.36 -4.34
C GLY A 146 17.29 -8.41 -5.05
N MET A 147 18.14 -7.52 -4.68
CA MET A 147 19.47 -7.59 -5.29
C MET A 147 20.46 -8.22 -4.40
#